data_d0943795e3f3f02a3655b5e5bcb8b29b
#
_entry.id   d0943795e3f3f02a3655b5e5bcb8b29b
#
_cell.length_a   1.000
_cell.length_b   1.000
_cell.length_c   1.000
_cell.angle_alpha   90.00
_cell.angle_beta   90.00
_cell.angle_gamma   90.00
#
_symmetry.space_group_name_H-M   'P 1'
#
loop_
_entity.id
_entity.type
_entity.pdbx_description
1 polymer ?
#
loop_
_entity_poly.entity_id
_entity_poly.type
_entity_poly.pdbx_seq_one_letter_code
_entity_poly.pdbx_strand_id
1 'polypeptide(L)'
;FHTNWKRAVKGGICGAAAAAVVIGGFGFLWSRSGDTFSEKFRHTMIGAEQEDTFRLLSVDLSENTVALHNADTTLEVSANSSALSPQQLTFTCNGTEIVPQISADGTCTFAEPELQHCQVQVQTDRLDFNLGYATPLETIREADGWVAVGIGKTELKTVPKTCDSEKIQQCYPYLNGRVFVWANTISVLGDCWLLGHGPATTIFYLNQNDLPALLNIFSTYVLYNKPHSWYLQIAQDTGIVSLVMILGILVLFLVCGFRKCFGK
;
A
#
# COMPACT_ATOMS: atom_id res chain seq x y z
N PHE A 1 -8.18 52.62 -16.33
CA PHE A 1 -7.99 51.41 -17.15
C PHE A 1 -6.51 51.08 -17.42
N HIS A 2 -5.68 52.10 -17.68
CA HIS A 2 -4.26 51.89 -18.06
C HIS A 2 -3.36 51.32 -16.94
N THR A 3 -3.64 51.63 -15.67
CA THR A 3 -2.79 51.26 -14.53
C THR A 3 -2.99 49.81 -14.13
N ASN A 4 -4.17 49.25 -14.31
CA ASN A 4 -4.49 47.86 -14.00
C ASN A 4 -3.96 46.87 -15.05
N TRP A 5 -3.98 47.28 -16.33
CA TRP A 5 -3.41 46.50 -17.42
C TRP A 5 -1.91 46.26 -17.23
N LYS A 6 -1.13 47.31 -16.88
CA LYS A 6 0.32 47.19 -16.63
C LYS A 6 0.63 46.25 -15.47
N ARG A 7 -0.20 46.25 -14.40
CA ARG A 7 -0.04 45.32 -13.25
C ARG A 7 -0.39 43.92 -13.61
N ALA A 8 -1.47 43.68 -14.37
CA ALA A 8 -1.87 42.38 -14.84
C ALA A 8 -0.82 41.77 -15.79
N VAL A 9 -0.28 42.56 -16.71
CA VAL A 9 0.81 42.16 -17.60
C VAL A 9 2.09 41.84 -16.82
N LYS A 10 2.48 42.66 -15.84
CA LYS A 10 3.63 42.33 -14.99
C LYS A 10 3.42 41.04 -14.18
N GLY A 11 2.22 40.85 -13.60
CA GLY A 11 1.88 39.62 -12.89
C GLY A 11 1.91 38.38 -13.81
N GLY A 12 1.39 38.51 -15.02
CA GLY A 12 1.45 37.48 -16.05
C GLY A 12 2.88 37.15 -16.47
N ILE A 13 3.72 38.15 -16.68
CA ILE A 13 5.14 37.96 -17.01
C ILE A 13 5.90 37.27 -15.87
N CYS A 14 5.68 37.72 -14.63
CA CYS A 14 6.29 37.05 -13.47
C CYS A 14 5.84 35.60 -13.32
N GLY A 15 4.55 35.32 -13.53
CA GLY A 15 4.02 33.97 -13.49
C GLY A 15 4.60 33.09 -14.62
N ALA A 16 4.68 33.62 -15.83
CA ALA A 16 5.29 32.93 -16.96
C ALA A 16 6.80 32.68 -16.76
N ALA A 17 7.51 33.67 -16.21
CA ALA A 17 8.93 33.53 -15.88
C ALA A 17 9.15 32.46 -14.79
N ALA A 18 8.34 32.45 -13.74
CA ALA A 18 8.39 31.42 -12.70
C ALA A 18 8.10 30.02 -13.26
N ALA A 19 7.07 29.90 -14.10
CA ALA A 19 6.76 28.63 -14.78
C ALA A 19 7.91 28.19 -15.70
N ALA A 20 8.51 29.10 -16.47
CA ALA A 20 9.66 28.81 -17.33
C ALA A 20 10.89 28.35 -16.54
N VAL A 21 11.16 28.93 -15.36
CA VAL A 21 12.24 28.50 -14.46
C VAL A 21 11.99 27.09 -13.93
N VAL A 22 10.75 26.79 -13.51
CA VAL A 22 10.38 25.45 -13.03
C VAL A 22 10.50 24.42 -14.15
N ILE A 23 9.90 24.70 -15.32
CA ILE A 23 9.93 23.78 -16.48
C ILE A 23 11.36 23.62 -17.00
N GLY A 24 12.10 24.74 -17.14
CA GLY A 24 13.49 24.73 -17.58
C GLY A 24 14.42 24.03 -16.60
N GLY A 25 14.24 24.24 -15.29
CA GLY A 25 14.97 23.55 -14.24
C GLY A 25 14.70 22.05 -14.24
N PHE A 26 13.42 21.67 -14.39
CA PHE A 26 13.04 20.26 -14.52
C PHE A 26 13.62 19.61 -15.78
N GLY A 27 13.51 20.30 -16.93
CA GLY A 27 14.09 19.84 -18.20
C GLY A 27 15.61 19.72 -18.16
N PHE A 28 16.29 20.66 -17.48
CA PHE A 28 17.72 20.59 -17.26
C PHE A 28 18.14 19.43 -16.37
N LEU A 29 17.43 19.20 -15.26
CA LEU A 29 17.66 18.05 -14.38
C LEU A 29 17.40 16.75 -15.13
N TRP A 30 16.32 16.68 -15.92
CA TRP A 30 16.01 15.52 -16.76
C TRP A 30 17.11 15.23 -17.77
N SER A 31 17.59 16.24 -18.50
CA SER A 31 18.63 16.07 -19.52
C SER A 31 19.99 15.70 -18.95
N ARG A 32 20.29 16.14 -17.71
CA ARG A 32 21.59 15.90 -17.08
C ARG A 32 21.66 14.57 -16.29
N SER A 33 20.54 14.09 -15.81
CA SER A 33 20.44 12.85 -15.04
C SER A 33 20.28 11.59 -15.90
N GLY A 34 20.05 11.74 -17.21
CA GLY A 34 19.84 10.63 -18.14
C GLY A 34 18.70 9.69 -17.68
N ASP A 35 18.84 8.42 -17.98
CA ASP A 35 17.83 7.41 -17.68
C ASP A 35 17.56 7.23 -16.17
N THR A 36 18.56 7.51 -15.32
CA THR A 36 18.44 7.34 -13.86
C THR A 36 17.35 8.20 -13.22
N PHE A 37 17.15 9.44 -13.70
CA PHE A 37 16.07 10.30 -13.18
C PHE A 37 14.71 9.82 -13.68
N SER A 38 14.63 9.45 -14.96
CA SER A 38 13.42 8.90 -15.57
C SER A 38 12.96 7.63 -14.85
N GLU A 39 13.88 6.71 -14.58
CA GLU A 39 13.61 5.49 -13.82
C GLU A 39 13.17 5.79 -12.40
N LYS A 40 13.91 6.60 -11.65
CA LYS A 40 13.52 6.98 -10.29
C LYS A 40 12.18 7.70 -10.23
N PHE A 41 11.90 8.56 -11.22
CA PHE A 41 10.60 9.22 -11.33
C PHE A 41 9.49 8.22 -11.61
N ARG A 42 9.71 7.29 -12.55
CA ARG A 42 8.77 6.22 -12.87
C ARG A 42 8.52 5.33 -11.65
N HIS A 43 9.56 4.87 -10.97
CA HIS A 43 9.45 4.09 -9.72
C HIS A 43 8.66 4.83 -8.62
N THR A 44 8.88 6.13 -8.48
CA THR A 44 8.13 6.94 -7.50
C THR A 44 6.67 7.10 -7.88
N MET A 45 6.37 7.27 -9.17
CA MET A 45 5.00 7.56 -9.65
C MET A 45 4.16 6.29 -9.81
N ILE A 46 4.74 5.20 -10.29
CA ILE A 46 4.03 3.96 -10.66
C ILE A 46 4.32 2.83 -9.67
N GLY A 47 5.39 2.94 -8.88
CA GLY A 47 5.91 1.89 -8.02
C GLY A 47 6.98 1.04 -8.73
N ALA A 48 7.71 0.26 -7.95
CA ALA A 48 8.65 -0.73 -8.48
C ALA A 48 7.86 -1.99 -8.90
N GLU A 49 8.12 -2.51 -10.09
CA GLU A 49 7.70 -3.85 -10.45
C GLU A 49 8.56 -4.85 -9.66
N GLN A 50 7.92 -5.74 -8.93
CA GLN A 50 8.57 -6.82 -8.21
C GLN A 50 8.47 -8.07 -9.10
N GLU A 51 9.43 -8.21 -10.04
CA GLU A 51 9.39 -9.26 -11.08
C GLU A 51 9.56 -10.68 -10.49
N ASP A 52 10.28 -10.82 -9.38
CA ASP A 52 10.64 -12.11 -8.78
C ASP A 52 9.80 -12.44 -7.53
N THR A 53 8.50 -12.12 -7.53
CA THR A 53 7.63 -12.36 -6.37
C THR A 53 6.35 -13.09 -6.77
N PHE A 54 5.86 -13.94 -5.86
CA PHE A 54 4.49 -14.44 -5.92
C PHE A 54 3.55 -13.31 -5.43
N ARG A 55 2.93 -12.59 -6.35
CA ARG A 55 2.08 -11.44 -6.04
C ARG A 55 0.84 -11.87 -5.26
N LEU A 56 0.86 -11.66 -3.97
CA LEU A 56 -0.20 -12.06 -3.06
C LEU A 56 -1.40 -11.13 -3.16
N LEU A 57 -2.59 -11.65 -3.49
CA LEU A 57 -3.84 -10.88 -3.57
C LEU A 57 -4.73 -11.07 -2.34
N SER A 58 -4.79 -12.29 -1.80
CA SER A 58 -5.50 -12.60 -0.57
C SER A 58 -4.92 -13.82 0.13
N VAL A 59 -5.24 -13.92 1.41
CA VAL A 59 -4.92 -15.05 2.27
C VAL A 59 -6.21 -15.51 2.91
N ASP A 60 -6.58 -16.75 2.66
CA ASP A 60 -7.72 -17.39 3.32
C ASP A 60 -7.23 -18.40 4.35
N LEU A 61 -7.73 -18.24 5.56
CA LEU A 61 -7.36 -19.04 6.70
C LEU A 61 -8.57 -19.83 7.17
N SER A 62 -8.39 -21.12 7.36
CA SER A 62 -9.43 -21.99 7.86
C SER A 62 -8.89 -22.90 8.97
N GLU A 63 -9.72 -23.79 9.48
CA GLU A 63 -9.33 -24.72 10.53
C GLU A 63 -8.09 -25.55 10.13
N ASN A 64 -8.07 -26.07 8.90
CA ASN A 64 -7.03 -27.00 8.47
C ASN A 64 -6.20 -26.50 7.29
N THR A 65 -6.54 -25.37 6.68
CA THR A 65 -5.98 -24.93 5.40
C THR A 65 -5.55 -23.46 5.46
N VAL A 66 -4.39 -23.18 4.86
CA VAL A 66 -3.95 -21.83 4.50
C VAL A 66 -3.94 -21.76 2.98
N ALA A 67 -4.71 -20.84 2.40
CA ALA A 67 -4.74 -20.64 0.97
C ALA A 67 -4.18 -19.25 0.62
N LEU A 68 -3.22 -19.21 -0.29
CA LEU A 68 -2.60 -18.02 -0.82
C LEU A 68 -3.06 -17.81 -2.26
N HIS A 69 -3.68 -16.69 -2.55
CA HIS A 69 -4.21 -16.38 -3.86
C HIS A 69 -3.35 -15.35 -4.59
N ASN A 70 -2.98 -15.67 -5.81
CA ASN A 70 -2.47 -14.74 -6.82
C ASN A 70 -3.56 -14.53 -7.88
N ALA A 71 -3.29 -13.76 -8.95
CA ALA A 71 -4.24 -13.53 -10.05
C ALA A 71 -4.67 -14.84 -10.76
N ASP A 72 -3.72 -15.72 -10.99
CA ASP A 72 -3.90 -16.93 -11.79
C ASP A 72 -3.62 -18.22 -11.02
N THR A 73 -3.12 -18.13 -9.79
CA THR A 73 -2.62 -19.27 -9.03
C THR A 73 -3.09 -19.22 -7.59
N THR A 74 -3.56 -20.35 -7.10
CA THR A 74 -3.88 -20.56 -5.68
C THR A 74 -2.99 -21.68 -5.15
N LEU A 75 -2.19 -21.36 -4.14
CA LEU A 75 -1.45 -22.33 -3.35
C LEU A 75 -2.20 -22.60 -2.05
N GLU A 76 -2.60 -23.85 -1.84
CA GLU A 76 -3.23 -24.27 -0.59
C GLU A 76 -2.32 -25.24 0.15
N VAL A 77 -2.19 -25.04 1.45
CA VAL A 77 -1.45 -25.91 2.36
C VAL A 77 -2.41 -26.43 3.41
N SER A 78 -2.64 -27.73 3.42
CA SER A 78 -3.54 -28.40 4.37
C SER A 78 -2.76 -29.22 5.38
N ALA A 79 -3.11 -29.06 6.66
CA ALA A 79 -2.54 -29.83 7.75
C ALA A 79 -3.64 -30.62 8.48
N ASN A 80 -3.56 -31.94 8.39
CA ASN A 80 -4.53 -32.84 9.03
C ASN A 80 -4.09 -33.27 10.46
N SER A 81 -2.91 -32.83 10.92
CA SER A 81 -2.34 -33.15 12.21
C SER A 81 -2.02 -31.89 12.99
N SER A 82 -2.06 -31.95 14.31
CA SER A 82 -1.63 -30.86 15.19
C SER A 82 -0.11 -30.68 15.20
N ALA A 83 0.65 -31.74 14.91
CA ALA A 83 2.10 -31.66 14.75
C ALA A 83 2.41 -31.39 13.28
N LEU A 84 3.08 -30.27 13.00
CA LEU A 84 3.46 -29.89 11.65
C LEU A 84 4.77 -30.60 11.28
N SER A 85 4.75 -31.36 10.21
CA SER A 85 5.94 -31.84 9.54
C SER A 85 5.74 -31.77 8.02
N PRO A 86 6.79 -31.47 7.24
CA PRO A 86 6.65 -31.33 5.78
C PRO A 86 5.99 -32.53 5.09
N GLN A 87 6.19 -33.74 5.62
CA GLN A 87 5.65 -34.99 5.07
C GLN A 87 4.17 -35.22 5.38
N GLN A 88 3.60 -34.47 6.34
CA GLN A 88 2.19 -34.60 6.76
C GLN A 88 1.32 -33.45 6.20
N LEU A 89 1.93 -32.51 5.49
CA LEU A 89 1.23 -31.43 4.79
C LEU A 89 0.85 -31.88 3.39
N THR A 90 -0.35 -31.54 2.99
CA THR A 90 -0.81 -31.66 1.60
C THR A 90 -0.74 -30.29 0.94
N PHE A 91 -0.07 -30.22 -0.19
CA PHE A 91 0.05 -29.00 -0.99
C PHE A 91 -0.77 -29.16 -2.27
N THR A 92 -1.57 -28.15 -2.59
CA THR A 92 -2.30 -28.11 -3.85
C THR A 92 -2.05 -26.79 -4.59
N CYS A 93 -1.92 -26.89 -5.90
CA CYS A 93 -1.83 -25.74 -6.80
C CYS A 93 -3.05 -25.76 -7.71
N ASN A 94 -3.89 -24.73 -7.64
CA ASN A 94 -5.14 -24.65 -8.41
C ASN A 94 -6.03 -25.90 -8.23
N GLY A 95 -6.10 -26.45 -7.02
CA GLY A 95 -6.87 -27.65 -6.68
C GLY A 95 -6.23 -28.96 -7.10
N THR A 96 -5.04 -28.94 -7.72
CA THR A 96 -4.28 -30.15 -8.08
C THR A 96 -3.21 -30.39 -7.03
N GLU A 97 -3.14 -31.62 -6.50
CA GLU A 97 -2.11 -32.00 -5.52
C GLU A 97 -0.72 -31.99 -6.16
N ILE A 98 0.22 -31.34 -5.45
CA ILE A 98 1.62 -31.20 -5.86
C ILE A 98 2.55 -31.76 -4.78
N VAL A 99 3.70 -32.26 -5.20
CA VAL A 99 4.70 -32.86 -4.30
C VAL A 99 5.89 -31.90 -4.18
N PRO A 100 6.10 -31.28 -3.00
CA PRO A 100 7.23 -30.40 -2.81
C PRO A 100 8.56 -31.14 -2.73
N GLN A 101 9.63 -30.47 -3.10
CA GLN A 101 10.98 -30.89 -2.77
C GLN A 101 11.30 -30.39 -1.37
N ILE A 102 11.58 -31.29 -0.45
CA ILE A 102 11.81 -30.99 0.96
C ILE A 102 13.31 -30.98 1.23
N SER A 103 13.82 -29.85 1.69
CA SER A 103 15.21 -29.67 2.12
C SER A 103 15.42 -30.17 3.56
N ALA A 104 16.68 -30.36 3.97
CA ALA A 104 17.01 -30.87 5.30
C ALA A 104 16.59 -29.94 6.46
N ASP A 105 16.41 -28.67 6.20
CA ASP A 105 15.95 -27.63 7.11
C ASP A 105 14.41 -27.51 7.21
N GLY A 106 13.67 -28.39 6.49
CA GLY A 106 12.20 -28.36 6.46
C GLY A 106 11.60 -27.37 5.47
N THR A 107 12.40 -26.78 4.57
CA THR A 107 11.91 -25.89 3.53
C THR A 107 11.34 -26.72 2.37
N CYS A 108 10.11 -26.42 1.98
CA CYS A 108 9.41 -26.98 0.84
C CYS A 108 9.52 -26.03 -0.35
N THR A 109 10.00 -26.53 -1.49
CA THR A 109 10.07 -25.84 -2.78
C THR A 109 9.27 -26.58 -3.83
N PHE A 110 8.82 -25.90 -4.87
CA PHE A 110 7.90 -26.44 -5.87
C PHE A 110 8.53 -26.43 -7.25
N ALA A 111 8.19 -27.43 -8.07
CA ALA A 111 8.67 -27.53 -9.44
C ALA A 111 7.80 -26.76 -10.44
N GLU A 112 6.60 -26.39 -10.04
CA GLU A 112 5.63 -25.64 -10.84
C GLU A 112 6.16 -24.25 -11.15
N PRO A 113 6.17 -23.79 -12.42
CA PRO A 113 6.67 -22.48 -12.82
C PRO A 113 5.98 -21.31 -12.09
N GLU A 114 4.68 -21.46 -11.80
CA GLU A 114 3.87 -20.46 -11.11
C GLU A 114 4.28 -20.28 -9.63
N LEU A 115 4.94 -21.28 -9.05
CA LEU A 115 5.38 -21.31 -7.65
C LEU A 115 6.90 -21.21 -7.48
N GLN A 116 7.65 -20.91 -8.53
CA GLN A 116 9.13 -20.84 -8.48
C GLN A 116 9.67 -19.86 -7.43
N HIS A 117 8.89 -18.80 -7.11
CA HIS A 117 9.23 -17.80 -6.09
C HIS A 117 8.58 -18.07 -4.73
N CYS A 118 7.90 -19.23 -4.60
CA CYS A 118 7.21 -19.64 -3.40
C CYS A 118 8.02 -20.70 -2.68
N GLN A 119 8.33 -20.46 -1.42
CA GLN A 119 8.95 -21.44 -0.52
C GLN A 119 8.17 -21.47 0.78
N VAL A 120 7.95 -22.65 1.34
CA VAL A 120 7.26 -22.81 2.61
C VAL A 120 8.20 -23.46 3.60
N GLN A 121 8.58 -22.71 4.62
CA GLN A 121 9.36 -23.24 5.73
C GLN A 121 8.41 -23.76 6.81
N VAL A 122 8.52 -25.04 7.10
CA VAL A 122 7.67 -25.73 8.09
C VAL A 122 8.40 -25.76 9.42
N GLN A 123 7.79 -25.19 10.45
CA GLN A 123 8.27 -25.24 11.83
C GLN A 123 7.27 -26.03 12.68
N THR A 124 7.54 -26.16 13.97
CA THR A 124 6.75 -27.01 14.87
C THR A 124 5.28 -26.59 14.97
N ASP A 125 5.00 -25.30 14.95
CA ASP A 125 3.68 -24.70 15.17
C ASP A 125 3.30 -23.62 14.14
N ARG A 126 4.17 -23.37 13.16
CA ARG A 126 3.96 -22.33 12.16
C ARG A 126 4.48 -22.69 10.76
N LEU A 127 3.94 -21.99 9.76
CA LEU A 127 4.41 -21.98 8.40
C LEU A 127 4.86 -20.57 8.03
N ASP A 128 6.08 -20.44 7.51
CA ASP A 128 6.63 -19.21 7.00
C ASP A 128 6.64 -19.30 5.47
N PHE A 129 5.80 -18.47 4.82
CA PHE A 129 5.71 -18.41 3.36
C PHE A 129 6.67 -17.34 2.84
N ASN A 130 7.77 -17.75 2.26
CA ASN A 130 8.66 -16.89 1.52
C ASN A 130 8.17 -16.76 0.08
N LEU A 131 7.65 -15.59 -0.27
CA LEU A 131 7.00 -15.30 -1.55
C LEU A 131 7.85 -14.39 -2.45
N GLY A 132 9.17 -14.30 -2.16
CA GLY A 132 10.08 -13.38 -2.84
C GLY A 132 10.13 -11.97 -2.23
N TYR A 133 9.33 -11.69 -1.20
CA TYR A 133 9.39 -10.43 -0.45
C TYR A 133 10.53 -10.44 0.58
N ALA A 134 10.89 -9.25 1.06
CA ALA A 134 11.91 -9.11 2.11
C ALA A 134 11.46 -9.71 3.46
N THR A 135 10.15 -9.79 3.70
CA THR A 135 9.58 -10.40 4.90
C THR A 135 8.66 -11.54 4.50
N PRO A 136 8.79 -12.73 5.11
CA PRO A 136 7.88 -13.84 4.87
C PRO A 136 6.48 -13.54 5.44
N LEU A 137 5.46 -14.20 4.90
CA LEU A 137 4.15 -14.26 5.51
C LEU A 137 4.17 -15.39 6.54
N GLU A 138 4.01 -15.06 7.82
CA GLU A 138 3.99 -16.02 8.91
C GLU A 138 2.56 -16.42 9.24
N THR A 139 2.30 -17.73 9.39
CA THR A 139 1.03 -18.26 9.90
C THR A 139 1.30 -19.24 11.04
N ILE A 140 0.47 -19.18 12.08
CA ILE A 140 0.59 -20.04 13.27
C ILE A 140 -0.62 -20.94 13.36
N ARG A 141 -0.40 -22.18 13.79
CA ARG A 141 -1.47 -23.14 14.05
C ARG A 141 -1.95 -22.98 15.48
N GLU A 142 -3.19 -22.56 15.66
CA GLU A 142 -3.90 -22.51 16.93
C GLU A 142 -4.88 -23.67 17.09
N ALA A 143 -5.52 -23.78 18.28
CA ALA A 143 -6.52 -24.81 18.54
C ALA A 143 -7.75 -24.68 17.63
N ASP A 144 -8.11 -23.47 17.25
CA ASP A 144 -9.29 -23.13 16.45
C ASP A 144 -9.00 -23.04 14.94
N GLY A 145 -7.75 -23.23 14.52
CA GLY A 145 -7.36 -23.14 13.11
C GLY A 145 -6.10 -22.30 12.89
N TRP A 146 -5.90 -21.88 11.66
CA TRP A 146 -4.76 -21.05 11.29
C TRP A 146 -5.01 -19.58 11.53
N VAL A 147 -3.97 -18.88 12.01
CA VAL A 147 -3.94 -17.42 12.14
C VAL A 147 -2.72 -16.86 11.40
N ALA A 148 -2.88 -15.74 10.72
CA ALA A 148 -1.75 -15.01 10.15
C ALA A 148 -1.16 -14.08 11.21
N VAL A 149 0.16 -13.92 11.19
CA VAL A 149 0.87 -12.99 12.08
C VAL A 149 0.97 -11.63 11.42
N GLY A 150 0.23 -10.69 11.96
CA GLY A 150 0.22 -9.30 11.51
C GLY A 150 1.28 -8.44 12.18
N ILE A 151 1.17 -7.13 11.95
CA ILE A 151 2.07 -6.13 12.55
C ILE A 151 1.98 -6.19 14.08
N GLY A 152 3.14 -6.13 14.73
CA GLY A 152 3.23 -6.21 16.20
C GLY A 152 2.90 -7.58 16.77
N LYS A 153 2.98 -8.64 15.95
CA LYS A 153 2.60 -10.03 16.26
C LYS A 153 1.11 -10.18 16.60
N THR A 154 0.28 -9.39 15.94
CA THR A 154 -1.17 -9.51 16.07
C THR A 154 -1.63 -10.78 15.36
N GLU A 155 -2.38 -11.62 16.03
CA GLU A 155 -3.00 -12.84 15.49
C GLU A 155 -4.26 -12.47 14.70
N LEU A 156 -4.29 -12.83 13.43
CA LEU A 156 -5.36 -12.50 12.50
C LEU A 156 -6.04 -13.78 12.04
N LYS A 157 -7.26 -14.05 12.51
CA LYS A 157 -8.11 -15.15 12.00
C LYS A 157 -8.61 -14.88 10.58
N THR A 158 -8.62 -13.62 10.18
CA THR A 158 -8.93 -13.18 8.82
C THR A 158 -8.03 -12.01 8.48
N VAL A 159 -7.39 -12.05 7.32
CA VAL A 159 -6.54 -10.96 6.85
C VAL A 159 -7.42 -9.88 6.24
N PRO A 160 -7.50 -8.67 6.85
CA PRO A 160 -8.41 -7.64 6.37
C PRO A 160 -7.88 -6.98 5.09
N LYS A 161 -8.78 -6.63 4.18
CA LYS A 161 -8.48 -5.80 3.00
C LYS A 161 -8.86 -4.35 3.24
N THR A 162 -8.08 -3.43 2.71
CA THR A 162 -8.36 -1.99 2.78
C THR A 162 -9.49 -1.59 1.82
N CYS A 163 -9.56 -2.23 0.66
CA CYS A 163 -10.57 -1.94 -0.37
C CYS A 163 -10.78 -3.19 -1.24
N ASP A 164 -12.04 -3.45 -1.59
CA ASP A 164 -12.40 -4.60 -2.45
C ASP A 164 -12.25 -4.30 -3.95
N SER A 165 -12.08 -3.04 -4.33
CA SER A 165 -11.95 -2.64 -5.73
C SER A 165 -10.58 -2.97 -6.30
N GLU A 166 -10.52 -3.95 -7.20
CA GLU A 166 -9.28 -4.34 -7.89
C GLU A 166 -8.59 -3.17 -8.62
N LYS A 167 -9.38 -2.25 -9.20
CA LYS A 167 -8.85 -1.06 -9.88
C LYS A 167 -8.10 -0.13 -8.92
N ILE A 168 -8.59 0.00 -7.69
CA ILE A 168 -7.93 0.80 -6.65
C ILE A 168 -6.69 0.07 -6.16
N GLN A 169 -6.77 -1.25 -5.95
CA GLN A 169 -5.63 -2.07 -5.53
C GLN A 169 -4.48 -2.04 -6.54
N GLN A 170 -4.78 -2.02 -7.85
CA GLN A 170 -3.75 -1.85 -8.89
C GLN A 170 -3.01 -0.51 -8.80
N CYS A 171 -3.65 0.52 -8.24
CA CYS A 171 -3.03 1.83 -8.04
C CYS A 171 -2.25 1.97 -6.71
N TYR A 172 -2.31 1.00 -5.82
CA TYR A 172 -1.66 1.05 -4.50
C TYR A 172 -0.16 1.37 -4.54
N PRO A 173 0.65 0.82 -5.48
CA PRO A 173 2.07 1.15 -5.55
C PRO A 173 2.35 2.59 -5.96
N TYR A 174 1.37 3.30 -6.55
CA TYR A 174 1.59 4.64 -7.08
C TYR A 174 1.93 5.65 -5.97
N LEU A 175 2.75 6.62 -6.35
CA LEU A 175 3.25 7.67 -5.45
C LEU A 175 3.99 7.07 -4.23
N ASN A 176 4.75 6.00 -4.46
CA ASN A 176 5.49 5.30 -3.42
C ASN A 176 4.57 4.76 -2.31
N GLY A 177 3.48 4.09 -2.71
CA GLY A 177 2.50 3.50 -1.80
C GLY A 177 1.53 4.49 -1.14
N ARG A 178 1.59 5.78 -1.47
CA ARG A 178 0.69 6.77 -0.86
C ARG A 178 -0.76 6.55 -1.24
N VAL A 179 -1.03 6.03 -2.44
CA VAL A 179 -2.41 5.73 -2.87
C VAL A 179 -3.05 4.71 -1.94
N PHE A 180 -2.32 3.68 -1.52
CA PHE A 180 -2.78 2.73 -0.51
C PHE A 180 -3.13 3.41 0.82
N VAL A 181 -2.22 4.25 1.33
CA VAL A 181 -2.45 4.98 2.59
C VAL A 181 -3.64 5.92 2.48
N TRP A 182 -3.84 6.57 1.31
CA TRP A 182 -4.99 7.44 1.07
C TRP A 182 -6.30 6.66 0.98
N ALA A 183 -6.32 5.52 0.28
CA ALA A 183 -7.49 4.65 0.21
C ALA A 183 -7.91 4.19 1.60
N ASN A 184 -6.93 3.76 2.41
CA ASN A 184 -7.15 3.36 3.79
C ASN A 184 -7.66 4.53 4.67
N THR A 185 -7.08 5.73 4.51
CA THR A 185 -7.56 6.91 5.23
C THR A 185 -8.98 7.28 4.83
N ILE A 186 -9.30 7.28 3.53
CA ILE A 186 -10.64 7.63 3.04
C ILE A 186 -11.70 6.65 3.55
N SER A 187 -11.38 5.37 3.69
CA SER A 187 -12.32 4.35 4.17
C SER A 187 -12.84 4.64 5.58
N VAL A 188 -12.03 5.29 6.43
CA VAL A 188 -12.39 5.61 7.82
C VAL A 188 -12.95 7.02 8.02
N LEU A 189 -12.95 7.87 6.98
CA LEU A 189 -13.46 9.25 7.10
C LEU A 189 -14.98 9.30 7.35
N GLY A 190 -15.72 8.28 6.92
CA GLY A 190 -17.15 8.17 7.16
C GLY A 190 -17.51 8.18 8.65
N ASP A 191 -16.68 7.54 9.47
CA ASP A 191 -16.90 7.39 10.90
C ASP A 191 -16.54 8.65 11.69
N CYS A 192 -15.71 9.52 11.12
CA CYS A 192 -15.17 10.71 11.80
C CYS A 192 -15.44 12.03 11.07
N TRP A 193 -16.44 12.08 10.19
CA TRP A 193 -16.68 13.22 9.30
C TRP A 193 -16.90 14.56 10.00
N LEU A 194 -17.45 14.58 11.21
CA LEU A 194 -17.78 15.82 11.93
C LEU A 194 -16.62 16.34 12.78
N LEU A 195 -16.08 15.51 13.68
CA LEU A 195 -15.11 15.94 14.69
C LEU A 195 -13.71 15.33 14.48
N GLY A 196 -13.57 14.39 13.55
CA GLY A 196 -12.33 13.64 13.38
C GLY A 196 -12.07 12.65 14.52
N HIS A 197 -10.94 11.97 14.43
CA HIS A 197 -10.47 11.04 15.47
C HIS A 197 -9.48 11.67 16.45
N GLY A 198 -9.06 12.90 16.18
CA GLY A 198 -8.04 13.60 16.94
C GLY A 198 -6.62 13.44 16.35
N PRO A 199 -5.72 14.37 16.70
CA PRO A 199 -4.35 14.35 16.18
C PRO A 199 -3.56 13.12 16.67
N ALA A 200 -2.71 12.60 15.80
CA ALA A 200 -1.84 11.45 16.04
C ALA A 200 -2.55 10.11 16.34
N THR A 201 -3.83 9.99 16.04
CA THR A 201 -4.61 8.76 16.27
C THR A 201 -4.67 7.84 15.05
N THR A 202 -4.13 8.24 13.91
CA THR A 202 -4.11 7.51 12.63
C THR A 202 -3.78 6.02 12.79
N ILE A 203 -2.78 5.70 13.62
CA ILE A 203 -2.29 4.35 13.85
C ILE A 203 -3.36 3.39 14.43
N PHE A 204 -4.38 3.93 15.12
CA PHE A 204 -5.41 3.13 15.78
C PHE A 204 -6.64 2.89 14.90
N TYR A 205 -6.83 3.70 13.88
CA TYR A 205 -8.05 3.68 13.04
C TYR A 205 -7.79 3.11 11.65
N LEU A 206 -6.59 3.25 11.12
CA LEU A 206 -6.28 2.68 9.82
C LEU A 206 -6.05 1.17 9.90
N ASN A 207 -6.46 0.46 8.86
CA ASN A 207 -6.16 -0.95 8.73
C ASN A 207 -4.65 -1.14 8.49
N GLN A 208 -3.94 -1.53 9.54
CA GLN A 208 -2.49 -1.77 9.50
C GLN A 208 -2.13 -3.19 9.04
N ASN A 209 -3.12 -4.08 8.89
CA ASN A 209 -2.93 -5.51 8.68
C ASN A 209 -3.45 -6.02 7.32
N ASP A 210 -3.53 -5.16 6.32
CA ASP A 210 -3.69 -5.59 4.92
C ASP A 210 -2.35 -6.15 4.43
N LEU A 211 -2.02 -7.38 4.87
CA LEU A 211 -0.72 -8.00 4.66
C LEU A 211 -0.38 -8.16 3.17
N PRO A 212 -1.32 -8.60 2.30
CA PRO A 212 -1.07 -8.67 0.87
C PRO A 212 -0.67 -7.31 0.27
N ALA A 213 -1.40 -6.25 0.60
CA ALA A 213 -1.09 -4.93 0.08
C ALA A 213 0.27 -4.42 0.59
N LEU A 214 0.58 -4.62 1.87
CA LEU A 214 1.86 -4.21 2.46
C LEU A 214 3.05 -4.92 1.80
N LEU A 215 2.96 -6.24 1.61
CA LEU A 215 4.01 -7.02 0.96
C LEU A 215 4.19 -6.59 -0.50
N ASN A 216 3.10 -6.43 -1.25
CA ASN A 216 3.15 -6.01 -2.66
C ASN A 216 3.71 -4.60 -2.87
N ILE A 217 3.54 -3.68 -1.90
CA ILE A 217 3.97 -2.29 -2.05
C ILE A 217 5.36 -2.08 -1.48
N PHE A 218 5.60 -2.60 -0.27
CA PHE A 218 6.78 -2.29 0.53
C PHE A 218 7.74 -3.47 0.67
N SER A 219 7.36 -4.67 0.17
CA SER A 219 8.10 -5.94 0.37
C SER A 219 8.29 -6.34 1.84
N THR A 220 7.70 -5.59 2.76
CA THR A 220 7.77 -5.81 4.21
C THR A 220 6.57 -5.20 4.92
N TYR A 221 6.39 -5.54 6.18
CA TYR A 221 5.35 -4.94 7.01
C TYR A 221 5.77 -3.54 7.46
N VAL A 222 4.96 -2.55 7.11
CA VAL A 222 5.19 -1.15 7.44
C VAL A 222 4.02 -0.62 8.25
N LEU A 223 4.33 -0.05 9.41
CA LEU A 223 3.37 0.67 10.23
C LEU A 223 3.33 2.13 9.80
N TYR A 224 2.18 2.60 9.33
CA TYR A 224 2.01 3.99 8.94
C TYR A 224 1.12 4.73 9.93
N ASN A 225 1.60 5.91 10.32
CA ASN A 225 0.98 6.76 11.33
C ASN A 225 0.47 8.10 10.79
N LYS A 226 0.53 8.29 9.48
CA LYS A 226 0.13 9.53 8.78
C LYS A 226 -0.41 9.20 7.40
N PRO A 227 -1.43 9.90 6.91
CA PRO A 227 -1.92 9.74 5.54
C PRO A 227 -0.98 10.35 4.48
N HIS A 228 0.12 11.01 4.85
CA HIS A 228 1.05 11.70 3.94
C HIS A 228 0.36 12.67 2.97
N SER A 229 -0.78 13.20 3.38
CA SER A 229 -1.55 14.25 2.72
C SER A 229 -2.08 15.19 3.78
N TRP A 230 -1.74 16.47 3.67
CA TRP A 230 -2.18 17.49 4.63
C TRP A 230 -3.71 17.59 4.71
N TYR A 231 -4.38 17.48 3.57
CA TYR A 231 -5.85 17.52 3.51
C TYR A 231 -6.49 16.34 4.22
N LEU A 232 -6.01 15.13 3.94
CA LEU A 232 -6.51 13.92 4.59
C LEU A 232 -6.17 13.91 6.08
N GLN A 233 -4.99 14.43 6.46
CA GLN A 233 -4.62 14.56 7.88
C GLN A 233 -5.61 15.46 8.62
N ILE A 234 -5.93 16.64 8.08
CA ILE A 234 -6.91 17.54 8.70
C ILE A 234 -8.29 16.86 8.77
N ALA A 235 -8.74 16.24 7.66
CA ALA A 235 -10.03 15.59 7.64
C ALA A 235 -10.14 14.47 8.69
N GLN A 236 -9.08 13.69 8.85
CA GLN A 236 -9.04 12.61 9.83
C GLN A 236 -8.91 13.13 11.26
N ASP A 237 -8.04 14.11 11.49
CA ASP A 237 -7.75 14.62 12.85
C ASP A 237 -8.89 15.48 13.40
N THR A 238 -9.54 16.30 12.56
CA THR A 238 -10.50 17.33 13.00
C THR A 238 -11.85 17.28 12.30
N GLY A 239 -12.05 16.34 11.38
CA GLY A 239 -13.27 16.14 10.61
C GLY A 239 -13.30 16.87 9.27
N ILE A 240 -14.17 16.40 8.39
CA ILE A 240 -14.36 16.95 7.04
C ILE A 240 -14.87 18.39 7.10
N VAL A 241 -15.72 18.70 8.10
CA VAL A 241 -16.24 20.07 8.29
C VAL A 241 -15.10 21.06 8.51
N SER A 242 -14.14 20.72 9.34
CA SER A 242 -12.94 21.55 9.59
C SER A 242 -12.11 21.74 8.32
N LEU A 243 -11.91 20.67 7.54
CA LEU A 243 -11.24 20.74 6.26
C LEU A 243 -11.94 21.72 5.30
N VAL A 244 -13.27 21.63 5.16
CA VAL A 244 -14.06 22.52 4.30
C VAL A 244 -13.93 23.97 4.76
N MET A 245 -13.96 24.23 6.08
CA MET A 245 -13.78 25.59 6.62
C MET A 245 -12.38 26.14 6.32
N ILE A 246 -11.32 25.35 6.50
CA ILE A 246 -9.94 25.77 6.20
C ILE A 246 -9.77 26.04 4.70
N LEU A 247 -10.30 25.18 3.83
CA LEU A 247 -10.29 25.43 2.38
C LEU A 247 -11.09 26.66 2.00
N GLY A 248 -12.23 26.89 2.64
CA GLY A 248 -13.03 28.12 2.46
C GLY A 248 -12.24 29.39 2.81
N ILE A 249 -11.53 29.39 3.94
CA ILE A 249 -10.66 30.50 4.35
C ILE A 249 -9.54 30.71 3.33
N LEU A 250 -8.91 29.65 2.85
CA LEU A 250 -7.87 29.72 1.83
C LEU A 250 -8.38 30.31 0.52
N VAL A 251 -9.56 29.88 0.06
CA VAL A 251 -10.20 30.43 -1.15
C VAL A 251 -10.54 31.92 -0.96
N LEU A 252 -11.11 32.29 0.18
CA LEU A 252 -11.40 33.71 0.50
C LEU A 252 -10.12 34.54 0.49
N PHE A 253 -9.06 34.05 1.09
CA PHE A 253 -7.77 34.73 1.09
C PHE A 253 -7.24 34.94 -0.33
N LEU A 254 -7.29 33.92 -1.18
CA LEU A 254 -6.88 34.01 -2.58
C LEU A 254 -7.74 35.01 -3.35
N VAL A 255 -9.07 34.92 -3.22
CA VAL A 255 -10.01 35.84 -3.91
C VAL A 255 -9.77 37.27 -3.47
N CYS A 256 -9.64 37.53 -2.15
CA CYS A 256 -9.36 38.90 -1.62
C CYS A 256 -7.99 39.39 -2.08
N GLY A 257 -6.97 38.54 -2.08
CA GLY A 257 -5.63 38.85 -2.60
C GLY A 257 -5.66 39.21 -4.09
N PHE A 258 -6.33 38.39 -4.91
CA PHE A 258 -6.51 38.70 -6.33
C PHE A 258 -7.28 39.98 -6.57
N ARG A 259 -8.39 40.22 -5.83
CA ARG A 259 -9.15 41.49 -5.92
C ARG A 259 -8.31 42.68 -5.54
N LYS A 260 -7.48 42.58 -4.50
CA LYS A 260 -6.60 43.67 -4.08
C LYS A 260 -5.46 43.92 -5.06
N CYS A 261 -4.92 42.88 -5.69
CA CYS A 261 -3.81 43.00 -6.63
C CYS A 261 -4.25 43.43 -8.04
N PHE A 262 -5.41 42.96 -8.48
CA PHE A 262 -5.88 43.06 -9.88
C PHE A 262 -7.26 43.76 -10.01
N GLY A 263 -8.05 43.83 -8.99
CA GLY A 263 -9.33 44.54 -8.94
C GLY A 263 -9.14 46.04 -8.64
N LYS A 264 -10.11 46.85 -9.07
CA LYS A 264 -10.24 48.24 -8.68
C LYS A 264 -10.66 48.33 -7.22
#